data_9ca310c9c0bcfb82d20d6c662c7b10b8
#
_entry.id   9ca310c9c0bcfb82d20d6c662c7b10b8
#
_cell.length_a   1.000
_cell.length_b   1.000
_cell.length_c   1.000
_cell.angle_alpha   90.00
_cell.angle_beta   90.00
_cell.angle_gamma   90.00
#
_symmetry.space_group_name_H-M   'P 1'
#
loop_
_entity.id
_entity.type
_entity.pdbx_description
1 polymer ?
#
loop_
_entity_poly.entity_id
_entity_poly.type
_entity_poly.pdbx_seq_one_letter_code
_entity_poly.pdbx_strand_id
1 'polypeptide(L)'
;ENVLAFQHRTLTESPLQNAVALVKELPDDAVLHIVSHSRGGLIGDILCRYNKNVDQNKKGFSSRNIDLLKKEQDREADIENIKSLNNIFLKKSIEVKKFVRVACPAAGTKLASKKMEHIFNIFFNLTGGNSNPIAASFKALIGEILKTKDNVKALPGIEAMNPGSPFIKILNDQSPEIAITDLSLAIISGNSQASLSLKGLAAITTRLFFGQRNDMVVNTDSMYLGAARSNNIQYFFDQGPTVTHTTYFGNNKTREALLLILKNADGLPIPGFTSIPQLQV
;
A
#
# COMPACT_ATOMS: atom_id res chain seq x y z
N GLU A 1 -1.20 22.86 12.80
CA GLU A 1 -1.18 21.57 12.07
C GLU A 1 -2.59 20.99 12.05
N ASN A 2 -3.03 20.53 10.89
CA ASN A 2 -4.33 19.89 10.72
C ASN A 2 -4.12 18.39 10.53
N VAL A 3 -4.94 17.57 11.17
CA VAL A 3 -5.02 16.13 10.91
C VAL A 3 -6.20 15.89 9.98
N LEU A 4 -5.92 15.33 8.81
CA LEU A 4 -6.92 15.02 7.80
C LEU A 4 -6.98 13.51 7.59
N ALA A 5 -8.17 12.98 7.36
CA ALA A 5 -8.38 11.60 6.96
C ALA A 5 -8.89 11.56 5.52
N PHE A 6 -8.24 10.76 4.69
CA PHE A 6 -8.69 10.53 3.33
C PHE A 6 -9.28 9.13 3.20
N GLN A 7 -10.59 9.09 3.04
CA GLN A 7 -11.32 7.87 2.73
C GLN A 7 -11.54 7.77 1.21
N HIS A 8 -11.00 6.74 0.59
CA HIS A 8 -11.06 6.54 -0.86
C HIS A 8 -11.85 5.29 -1.25
N ARG A 9 -12.35 5.28 -2.46
CA ARG A 9 -13.10 4.15 -3.02
C ARG A 9 -12.13 3.03 -3.42
N THR A 10 -11.90 2.13 -2.48
CA THR A 10 -10.87 1.08 -2.58
C THR A 10 -11.14 0.07 -3.70
N LEU A 11 -12.40 -0.21 -4.00
CA LEU A 11 -12.79 -1.26 -4.96
C LEU A 11 -12.95 -0.75 -6.38
N THR A 12 -13.71 0.35 -6.51
CA THR A 12 -14.24 0.84 -7.78
C THR A 12 -13.35 1.88 -8.45
N GLU A 13 -12.33 2.38 -7.75
CA GLU A 13 -11.39 3.36 -8.29
C GLU A 13 -9.95 2.87 -8.22
N SER A 14 -9.16 3.15 -9.25
CA SER A 14 -7.73 2.83 -9.25
C SER A 14 -6.95 3.70 -8.25
N PRO A 15 -5.75 3.30 -7.79
CA PRO A 15 -4.90 4.16 -6.96
C PRO A 15 -4.55 5.49 -7.63
N LEU A 16 -4.40 5.52 -8.96
CA LEU A 16 -4.16 6.74 -9.72
C LEU A 16 -5.36 7.69 -9.67
N GLN A 17 -6.58 7.16 -9.83
CA GLN A 17 -7.81 7.95 -9.72
C GLN A 17 -7.99 8.52 -8.31
N ASN A 18 -7.75 7.72 -7.27
CA ASN A 18 -7.80 8.18 -5.90
C ASN A 18 -6.71 9.22 -5.59
N ALA A 19 -5.51 9.10 -6.17
CA ALA A 19 -4.47 10.12 -6.05
C ALA A 19 -4.91 11.46 -6.68
N VAL A 20 -5.51 11.41 -7.87
CA VAL A 20 -6.08 12.62 -8.52
C VAL A 20 -7.13 13.28 -7.62
N ALA A 21 -8.05 12.49 -7.05
CA ALA A 21 -9.08 13.01 -6.14
C ALA A 21 -8.44 13.69 -4.92
N LEU A 22 -7.47 13.03 -4.28
CA LEU A 22 -6.79 13.57 -3.11
C LEU A 22 -6.07 14.89 -3.41
N VAL A 23 -5.24 14.94 -4.47
CA VAL A 23 -4.43 16.13 -4.76
C VAL A 23 -5.27 17.33 -5.19
N LYS A 24 -6.47 17.13 -5.73
CA LYS A 24 -7.40 18.23 -6.03
C LYS A 24 -7.84 18.97 -4.78
N GLU A 25 -8.06 18.25 -3.69
CA GLU A 25 -8.53 18.82 -2.41
C GLU A 25 -7.41 19.42 -1.56
N LEU A 26 -6.15 19.08 -1.81
CA LEU A 26 -5.02 19.62 -1.07
C LEU A 26 -4.75 21.08 -1.47
N PRO A 27 -4.28 21.95 -0.52
CA PRO A 27 -3.73 23.27 -0.85
C PRO A 27 -2.56 23.18 -1.83
N ASP A 28 -2.31 24.25 -2.57
CA ASP A 28 -1.30 24.30 -3.64
C ASP A 28 0.14 24.10 -3.13
N ASP A 29 0.40 24.47 -1.89
CA ASP A 29 1.70 24.40 -1.21
C ASP A 29 1.68 23.47 0.02
N ALA A 30 0.82 22.47 0.01
CA ALA A 30 0.66 21.56 1.14
C ALA A 30 1.96 20.86 1.53
N VAL A 31 2.23 20.81 2.83
CA VAL A 31 3.31 20.02 3.44
C VAL A 31 2.70 18.85 4.18
N LEU A 32 3.03 17.64 3.77
CA LEU A 32 2.36 16.43 4.21
C LEU A 32 3.27 15.52 5.04
N HIS A 33 2.73 15.04 6.17
CA HIS A 33 3.20 13.84 6.84
C HIS A 33 2.14 12.77 6.62
N ILE A 34 2.46 11.75 5.83
CA ILE A 34 1.49 10.73 5.41
C ILE A 34 1.65 9.50 6.29
N VAL A 35 0.57 9.06 6.91
CA VAL A 35 0.45 7.72 7.50
C VAL A 35 -0.61 6.98 6.70
N SER A 36 -0.22 5.88 6.08
CA SER A 36 -1.11 5.07 5.24
C SER A 36 -1.24 3.66 5.76
N HIS A 37 -2.38 3.04 5.47
CA HIS A 37 -2.63 1.64 5.75
C HIS A 37 -3.04 0.91 4.47
N SER A 38 -2.55 -0.30 4.32
CA SER A 38 -2.95 -1.19 3.22
C SER A 38 -2.82 -0.49 1.86
N ARG A 39 -3.83 -0.57 1.01
CA ARG A 39 -3.87 0.04 -0.33
C ARG A 39 -3.61 1.56 -0.33
N GLY A 40 -3.89 2.25 0.77
CA GLY A 40 -3.57 3.68 0.91
C GLY A 40 -2.07 3.99 0.70
N GLY A 41 -1.19 3.02 0.96
CA GLY A 41 0.24 3.16 0.69
C GLY A 41 0.58 3.30 -0.80
N LEU A 42 -0.21 2.71 -1.69
CA LEU A 42 -0.03 2.88 -3.15
C LEU A 42 -0.31 4.32 -3.57
N ILE A 43 -1.32 4.96 -2.96
CA ILE A 43 -1.64 6.38 -3.19
C ILE A 43 -0.49 7.26 -2.67
N GLY A 44 0.02 6.98 -1.48
CA GLY A 44 1.17 7.68 -0.92
C GLY A 44 2.42 7.57 -1.80
N ASP A 45 2.71 6.40 -2.35
CA ASP A 45 3.83 6.22 -3.29
C ASP A 45 3.64 7.04 -4.59
N ILE A 46 2.41 7.17 -5.09
CA ILE A 46 2.12 8.05 -6.23
C ILE A 46 2.44 9.50 -5.86
N LEU A 47 1.96 10.00 -4.73
CA LEU A 47 2.23 11.37 -4.31
C LEU A 47 3.72 11.65 -4.15
N CYS A 48 4.47 10.69 -3.61
CA CYS A 48 5.93 10.82 -3.46
C CYS A 48 6.65 10.99 -4.79
N ARG A 49 6.18 10.37 -5.88
CA ARG A 49 6.75 10.56 -7.22
C ARG A 49 6.60 12.00 -7.73
N TYR A 50 5.63 12.75 -7.21
CA TYR A 50 5.37 14.14 -7.56
C TYR A 50 5.84 15.13 -6.50
N ASN A 51 6.58 14.66 -5.47
CA ASN A 51 7.10 15.52 -4.41
C ASN A 51 7.83 16.72 -5.00
N LYS A 52 7.60 17.91 -4.41
CA LYS A 52 8.21 19.16 -4.91
C LYS A 52 9.74 19.08 -5.04
N ASN A 53 10.38 18.30 -4.16
CA ASN A 53 11.83 18.14 -4.11
C ASN A 53 12.39 17.12 -5.14
N VAL A 54 11.53 16.39 -5.84
CA VAL A 54 11.96 15.51 -6.94
C VAL A 54 12.32 16.36 -8.16
N ASP A 55 13.46 16.04 -8.80
CA ASP A 55 13.88 16.67 -10.06
C ASP A 55 12.72 16.64 -11.08
N GLN A 56 12.48 17.77 -11.75
CA GLN A 56 11.36 17.92 -12.69
C GLN A 56 11.37 16.85 -13.80
N ASN A 57 12.56 16.45 -14.25
CA ASN A 57 12.72 15.42 -15.28
C ASN A 57 12.42 14.01 -14.78
N LYS A 58 12.34 13.83 -13.46
CA LYS A 58 12.07 12.54 -12.78
C LYS A 58 10.68 12.48 -12.16
N LYS A 59 9.95 13.60 -12.15
CA LYS A 59 8.62 13.65 -11.52
C LYS A 59 7.62 12.75 -12.22
N GLY A 60 6.83 12.07 -11.41
CA GLY A 60 5.71 11.27 -11.85
C GLY A 60 6.11 9.94 -12.48
N PHE A 61 5.51 9.63 -13.59
CA PHE A 61 5.74 8.40 -14.36
C PHE A 61 6.45 8.74 -15.66
N SER A 62 7.49 7.98 -15.98
CA SER A 62 8.28 8.17 -17.19
C SER A 62 7.47 7.87 -18.47
N SER A 63 7.96 8.35 -19.62
CA SER A 63 7.41 7.97 -20.94
C SER A 63 7.39 6.46 -21.14
N ARG A 64 8.44 5.76 -20.67
CA ARG A 64 8.52 4.29 -20.67
C ARG A 64 7.37 3.66 -19.88
N ASN A 65 7.01 4.21 -18.71
CA ASN A 65 5.89 3.70 -17.93
C ASN A 65 4.56 3.88 -18.67
N ILE A 66 4.38 5.02 -19.33
CA ILE A 66 3.19 5.29 -20.16
C ILE A 66 3.15 4.33 -21.36
N ASP A 67 4.27 4.08 -22.00
CA ASP A 67 4.35 3.16 -23.14
C ASP A 67 4.10 1.71 -22.74
N LEU A 68 4.47 1.32 -21.50
CA LEU A 68 4.08 0.02 -20.93
C LEU A 68 2.55 -0.07 -20.79
N LEU A 69 1.89 0.97 -20.27
CA LEU A 69 0.43 0.99 -20.15
C LEU A 69 -0.25 0.94 -21.53
N LYS A 70 0.24 1.65 -22.53
CA LYS A 70 -0.32 1.64 -23.89
C LYS A 70 -0.29 0.27 -24.58
N LYS A 71 0.62 -0.62 -24.17
CA LYS A 71 0.70 -1.99 -24.69
C LYS A 71 -0.31 -2.94 -24.08
N GLU A 72 -0.93 -2.55 -22.99
CA GLU A 72 -1.93 -3.32 -22.27
C GLU A 72 -3.33 -2.83 -22.64
N GLN A 73 -4.30 -3.74 -22.63
CA GLN A 73 -5.71 -3.39 -22.91
C GLN A 73 -6.35 -2.64 -21.75
N ASP A 74 -7.31 -1.74 -22.04
CA ASP A 74 -8.14 -1.04 -21.07
C ASP A 74 -7.34 -0.19 -20.07
N ARG A 75 -6.30 0.55 -20.53
CA ARG A 75 -5.44 1.42 -19.70
C ARG A 75 -5.60 2.91 -19.98
N GLU A 76 -6.55 3.29 -20.81
CA GLU A 76 -6.82 4.69 -21.14
C GLU A 76 -7.09 5.53 -19.91
N ALA A 77 -7.88 4.99 -18.95
CA ALA A 77 -8.18 5.68 -17.70
C ALA A 77 -6.94 5.88 -16.82
N ASP A 78 -6.03 4.90 -16.75
CA ASP A 78 -4.78 5.03 -16.01
C ASP A 78 -3.86 6.09 -16.63
N ILE A 79 -3.75 6.11 -17.96
CA ILE A 79 -2.98 7.10 -18.70
C ILE A 79 -3.56 8.51 -18.51
N GLU A 80 -4.88 8.67 -18.57
CA GLU A 80 -5.54 9.96 -18.34
C GLU A 80 -5.37 10.45 -16.89
N ASN A 81 -5.41 9.55 -15.91
CA ASN A 81 -5.12 9.90 -14.53
C ASN A 81 -3.66 10.36 -14.34
N ILE A 82 -2.69 9.72 -15.00
CA ILE A 82 -1.28 10.16 -14.98
C ILE A 82 -1.16 11.56 -15.61
N LYS A 83 -1.79 11.81 -16.75
CA LYS A 83 -1.82 13.14 -17.37
C LYS A 83 -2.45 14.19 -16.45
N SER A 84 -3.55 13.83 -15.80
CA SER A 84 -4.22 14.70 -14.83
C SER A 84 -3.31 15.05 -13.65
N LEU A 85 -2.60 14.06 -13.09
CA LEU A 85 -1.61 14.28 -12.02
C LEU A 85 -0.49 15.22 -12.52
N ASN A 86 0.08 14.96 -13.71
CA ASN A 86 1.10 15.83 -14.30
C ASN A 86 0.61 17.28 -14.37
N ASN A 87 -0.61 17.51 -14.89
CA ASN A 87 -1.17 18.85 -15.02
C ASN A 87 -1.44 19.54 -13.67
N ILE A 88 -1.88 18.79 -12.66
CA ILE A 88 -2.11 19.32 -11.31
C ILE A 88 -0.78 19.72 -10.68
N PHE A 89 0.23 18.88 -10.76
CA PHE A 89 1.54 19.13 -10.15
C PHE A 89 2.40 20.14 -10.92
N LEU A 90 2.00 20.58 -12.10
CA LEU A 90 2.54 21.80 -12.70
C LEU A 90 2.10 23.08 -11.96
N LYS A 91 0.97 23.02 -11.27
CA LYS A 91 0.37 24.18 -10.57
C LYS A 91 0.54 24.08 -9.05
N LYS A 92 0.62 22.87 -8.49
CA LYS A 92 0.72 22.60 -7.05
C LYS A 92 2.14 22.19 -6.66
N SER A 93 2.66 22.79 -5.59
CA SER A 93 3.98 22.52 -5.03
C SER A 93 3.87 21.72 -3.72
N ILE A 94 3.33 20.50 -3.81
CA ILE A 94 3.11 19.66 -2.64
C ILE A 94 4.42 19.01 -2.19
N GLU A 95 4.69 19.09 -0.88
CA GLU A 95 5.83 18.43 -0.24
C GLU A 95 5.37 17.27 0.64
N VAL A 96 5.85 16.07 0.36
CA VAL A 96 5.76 14.95 1.29
C VAL A 96 7.04 14.90 2.10
N LYS A 97 7.00 15.30 3.38
CA LYS A 97 8.18 15.26 4.27
C LYS A 97 8.40 13.89 4.86
N LYS A 98 7.34 13.26 5.34
CA LYS A 98 7.40 11.92 5.93
C LYS A 98 6.33 11.04 5.34
N PHE A 99 6.69 9.82 5.05
CA PHE A 99 5.74 8.83 4.61
C PHE A 99 5.89 7.55 5.43
N VAL A 100 4.81 7.18 6.12
CA VAL A 100 4.73 5.92 6.86
C VAL A 100 3.77 4.98 6.14
N ARG A 101 4.28 3.84 5.75
CA ARG A 101 3.54 2.83 4.99
C ARG A 101 3.33 1.60 5.87
N VAL A 102 2.09 1.38 6.31
CA VAL A 102 1.71 0.26 7.19
C VAL A 102 1.00 -0.80 6.37
N ALA A 103 1.50 -2.03 6.37
CA ALA A 103 0.88 -3.20 5.75
C ALA A 103 0.48 -3.01 4.27
N CYS A 104 1.24 -2.23 3.51
CA CYS A 104 0.91 -1.90 2.13
C CYS A 104 1.24 -3.05 1.17
N PRO A 105 0.31 -3.46 0.28
CA PRO A 105 0.60 -4.41 -0.79
C PRO A 105 1.38 -3.76 -1.94
N ALA A 106 2.59 -3.28 -1.67
CA ALA A 106 3.37 -2.49 -2.60
C ALA A 106 3.80 -3.26 -3.86
N ALA A 107 4.02 -4.58 -3.73
CA ALA A 107 4.22 -5.48 -4.86
C ALA A 107 2.93 -6.22 -5.27
N GLY A 108 1.79 -5.74 -4.80
CA GLY A 108 0.52 -6.42 -4.98
C GLY A 108 0.24 -7.47 -3.90
N THR A 109 -0.90 -8.12 -4.01
CA THR A 109 -1.31 -9.21 -3.12
C THR A 109 -1.99 -10.32 -3.91
N LYS A 110 -1.76 -11.57 -3.49
CA LYS A 110 -2.48 -12.73 -4.03
C LYS A 110 -3.98 -12.69 -3.74
N LEU A 111 -4.44 -11.73 -2.93
CA LEU A 111 -5.86 -11.49 -2.66
C LEU A 111 -6.70 -11.33 -3.94
N ALA A 112 -6.13 -10.79 -5.00
CA ALA A 112 -6.77 -10.65 -6.31
C ALA A 112 -6.81 -11.97 -7.12
N SER A 113 -6.30 -13.08 -6.58
CA SER A 113 -6.26 -14.37 -7.28
C SER A 113 -7.49 -15.24 -6.98
N LYS A 114 -7.96 -16.01 -7.98
CA LYS A 114 -9.14 -16.90 -7.89
C LYS A 114 -9.08 -17.96 -6.76
N LYS A 115 -7.88 -18.26 -6.21
CA LYS A 115 -7.71 -19.25 -5.14
C LYS A 115 -8.08 -18.75 -3.75
N MET A 116 -8.27 -17.45 -3.57
CA MET A 116 -8.56 -16.83 -2.27
C MET A 116 -9.95 -17.15 -1.72
N GLU A 117 -10.91 -17.49 -2.57
CA GLU A 117 -12.30 -17.72 -2.17
C GLU A 117 -12.44 -18.74 -1.04
N HIS A 118 -11.79 -19.88 -1.16
CA HIS A 118 -11.87 -20.92 -0.14
C HIS A 118 -11.23 -20.51 1.19
N ILE A 119 -10.13 -19.77 1.15
CA ILE A 119 -9.40 -19.34 2.33
C ILE A 119 -10.17 -18.27 3.07
N PHE A 120 -10.76 -17.29 2.36
CA PHE A 120 -11.59 -16.29 2.99
C PHE A 120 -12.86 -16.88 3.59
N ASN A 121 -13.51 -17.82 2.94
CA ASN A 121 -14.67 -18.51 3.50
C ASN A 121 -14.30 -19.25 4.80
N ILE A 122 -13.18 -19.94 4.84
CA ILE A 122 -12.68 -20.59 6.05
C ILE A 122 -12.36 -19.55 7.12
N PHE A 123 -11.63 -18.49 6.77
CA PHE A 123 -11.25 -17.42 7.69
C PHE A 123 -12.47 -16.73 8.32
N PHE A 124 -13.46 -16.34 7.52
CA PHE A 124 -14.67 -15.68 8.00
C PHE A 124 -15.53 -16.58 8.87
N ASN A 125 -15.64 -17.85 8.52
CA ASN A 125 -16.38 -18.81 9.36
C ASN A 125 -15.70 -19.05 10.69
N LEU A 126 -14.35 -19.04 10.75
CA LEU A 126 -13.58 -19.23 11.97
C LEU A 126 -13.49 -17.99 12.86
N THR A 127 -13.59 -16.78 12.32
CA THR A 127 -13.41 -15.53 13.10
C THR A 127 -14.70 -14.94 13.65
N GLY A 128 -15.84 -15.61 13.49
CA GLY A 128 -17.14 -15.12 14.02
C GLY A 128 -17.55 -13.76 13.44
N GLY A 129 -17.18 -13.45 12.24
CA GLY A 129 -17.08 -12.22 11.49
C GLY A 129 -18.17 -11.14 11.58
N ASN A 130 -19.21 -11.28 12.38
CA ASN A 130 -20.36 -10.34 12.39
C ASN A 130 -20.30 -9.30 13.52
N SER A 131 -19.40 -9.44 14.50
CA SER A 131 -19.37 -8.55 15.68
C SER A 131 -18.36 -7.41 15.61
N ASN A 132 -17.47 -7.38 14.59
CA ASN A 132 -16.47 -6.34 14.43
C ASN A 132 -16.74 -5.54 13.13
N PRO A 133 -16.99 -4.21 13.19
CA PRO A 133 -17.28 -3.39 12.01
C PRO A 133 -16.18 -3.45 10.93
N ILE A 134 -14.92 -3.56 11.34
CA ILE A 134 -13.77 -3.67 10.42
C ILE A 134 -13.79 -5.03 9.73
N ALA A 135 -14.07 -6.10 10.47
CA ALA A 135 -14.21 -7.44 9.90
C ALA A 135 -15.44 -7.53 8.96
N ALA A 136 -16.54 -6.86 9.30
CA ALA A 136 -17.73 -6.77 8.46
C ALA A 136 -17.45 -6.01 7.15
N SER A 137 -16.73 -4.88 7.21
CA SER A 137 -16.31 -4.11 6.03
C SER A 137 -15.36 -4.91 5.15
N PHE A 138 -14.43 -5.65 5.77
CA PHE A 138 -13.51 -6.52 5.04
C PHE A 138 -14.25 -7.72 4.42
N LYS A 139 -15.23 -8.29 5.10
CA LYS A 139 -16.12 -9.34 4.55
C LYS A 139 -16.92 -8.84 3.36
N ALA A 140 -17.47 -7.62 3.43
CA ALA A 140 -18.19 -7.00 2.32
C ALA A 140 -17.26 -6.81 1.12
N LEU A 141 -16.04 -6.31 1.34
CA LEU A 141 -14.98 -6.17 0.33
C LEU A 141 -14.70 -7.51 -0.36
N ILE A 142 -14.47 -8.56 0.40
CA ILE A 142 -14.20 -9.89 -0.16
C ILE A 142 -15.43 -10.46 -0.86
N GLY A 143 -16.62 -10.27 -0.30
CA GLY A 143 -17.89 -10.68 -0.94
C GLY A 143 -18.09 -10.02 -2.30
N GLU A 144 -17.71 -8.77 -2.44
CA GLU A 144 -17.74 -8.03 -3.71
C GLU A 144 -16.71 -8.60 -4.71
N ILE A 145 -15.48 -8.84 -4.27
CA ILE A 145 -14.42 -9.49 -5.06
C ILE A 145 -14.89 -10.85 -5.59
N LEU A 146 -15.56 -11.64 -4.74
CA LEU A 146 -16.02 -12.97 -5.09
C LEU A 146 -17.18 -12.95 -6.08
N LYS A 147 -18.08 -11.97 -5.99
CA LYS A 147 -19.20 -11.79 -6.92
C LYS A 147 -18.76 -11.39 -8.33
N THR A 148 -17.64 -10.70 -8.44
CA THR A 148 -17.12 -10.17 -9.72
C THR A 148 -16.12 -11.11 -10.40
N LYS A 149 -16.18 -12.42 -10.10
CA LYS A 149 -15.26 -13.45 -10.60
C LYS A 149 -14.98 -13.42 -12.09
N ASP A 150 -15.96 -13.07 -12.89
CA ASP A 150 -15.83 -13.06 -14.35
C ASP A 150 -15.39 -11.70 -14.91
N ASN A 151 -15.26 -10.67 -14.05
CA ASN A 151 -14.94 -9.32 -14.50
C ASN A 151 -14.07 -8.55 -13.49
N VAL A 152 -12.87 -9.06 -13.19
CA VAL A 152 -11.86 -8.36 -12.36
C VAL A 152 -11.56 -6.97 -12.92
N LYS A 153 -11.72 -6.77 -14.24
CA LYS A 153 -11.61 -5.48 -14.91
C LYS A 153 -12.71 -4.47 -14.51
N ALA A 154 -13.85 -4.95 -13.99
CA ALA A 154 -14.92 -4.07 -13.48
C ALA A 154 -14.58 -3.43 -12.12
N LEU A 155 -13.50 -3.87 -11.47
CA LEU A 155 -13.03 -3.37 -10.18
C LEU A 155 -11.57 -2.90 -10.27
N PRO A 156 -11.33 -1.71 -10.83
CA PRO A 156 -9.97 -1.18 -11.06
C PRO A 156 -9.12 -1.12 -9.79
N GLY A 157 -9.77 -0.91 -8.63
CA GLY A 157 -9.08 -0.88 -7.34
C GLY A 157 -8.49 -2.22 -6.93
N ILE A 158 -9.15 -3.32 -7.28
CA ILE A 158 -8.69 -4.68 -6.99
C ILE A 158 -7.67 -5.12 -8.04
N GLU A 159 -7.98 -4.88 -9.29
CA GLU A 159 -7.08 -5.21 -10.39
C GLU A 159 -5.71 -4.57 -10.18
N ALA A 160 -5.67 -3.31 -9.76
CA ALA A 160 -4.44 -2.59 -9.44
C ALA A 160 -3.60 -3.25 -8.34
N MET A 161 -4.19 -4.04 -7.45
CA MET A 161 -3.45 -4.79 -6.42
C MET A 161 -2.97 -6.17 -6.87
N ASN A 162 -3.27 -6.62 -8.09
CA ASN A 162 -2.72 -7.86 -8.61
C ASN A 162 -1.20 -7.71 -8.82
N PRO A 163 -0.34 -8.62 -8.32
CA PRO A 163 1.11 -8.54 -8.51
C PRO A 163 1.55 -8.43 -9.97
N GLY A 164 0.76 -8.98 -10.90
CA GLY A 164 1.02 -8.89 -12.34
C GLY A 164 0.42 -7.66 -13.03
N SER A 165 -0.31 -6.80 -12.30
CA SER A 165 -0.99 -5.66 -12.93
C SER A 165 0.00 -4.68 -13.55
N PRO A 166 -0.39 -4.03 -14.66
CA PRO A 166 0.41 -2.96 -15.26
C PRO A 166 0.69 -1.82 -14.28
N PHE A 167 -0.26 -1.48 -13.42
CA PHE A 167 -0.08 -0.46 -12.39
C PHE A 167 1.04 -0.85 -11.39
N ILE A 168 1.04 -2.08 -10.85
CA ILE A 168 2.10 -2.54 -9.96
C ILE A 168 3.46 -2.55 -10.67
N LYS A 169 3.51 -2.93 -11.94
CA LYS A 169 4.76 -2.91 -12.73
C LYS A 169 5.33 -1.50 -12.84
N ILE A 170 4.52 -0.50 -13.19
CA ILE A 170 5.01 0.89 -13.32
C ILE A 170 5.30 1.53 -11.96
N LEU A 171 4.54 1.18 -10.91
CA LEU A 171 4.81 1.68 -9.56
C LEU A 171 6.14 1.15 -9.02
N ASN A 172 6.44 -0.11 -9.28
CA ASN A 172 7.67 -0.79 -8.83
C ASN A 172 8.83 -0.69 -9.84
N ASP A 173 8.75 0.18 -10.84
CA ASP A 173 9.88 0.44 -11.73
C ASP A 173 11.06 0.98 -10.91
N GLN A 174 12.16 0.20 -10.88
CA GLN A 174 13.36 0.48 -10.11
C GLN A 174 14.44 1.21 -10.92
N SER A 175 14.06 1.78 -12.04
CA SER A 175 14.97 2.56 -12.88
C SER A 175 15.56 3.73 -12.08
N PRO A 176 16.89 3.90 -12.02
CA PRO A 176 17.52 4.96 -11.21
C PRO A 176 17.10 6.37 -11.60
N GLU A 177 16.75 6.56 -12.86
CA GLU A 177 16.31 7.86 -13.40
C GLU A 177 14.99 8.36 -12.82
N ILE A 178 14.19 7.47 -12.24
CA ILE A 178 12.91 7.83 -11.60
C ILE A 178 12.90 7.58 -10.10
N ALA A 179 14.06 7.28 -9.52
CA ALA A 179 14.16 7.07 -8.08
C ALA A 179 13.84 8.36 -7.32
N ILE A 180 12.97 8.22 -6.31
CA ILE A 180 12.58 9.33 -5.44
C ILE A 180 13.74 9.63 -4.49
N THR A 181 14.13 10.91 -4.41
CA THR A 181 15.18 11.42 -3.53
C THR A 181 14.58 12.22 -2.37
N ASP A 182 15.36 12.44 -1.32
CA ASP A 182 15.10 13.38 -0.22
C ASP A 182 13.77 13.15 0.52
N LEU A 183 13.32 11.91 0.59
CA LEU A 183 12.09 11.55 1.26
C LEU A 183 12.33 10.48 2.32
N SER A 184 11.90 10.75 3.55
CA SER A 184 11.88 9.76 4.63
C SER A 184 10.71 8.79 4.45
N LEU A 185 11.00 7.54 4.08
CA LEU A 185 10.02 6.45 4.07
C LEU A 185 10.30 5.52 5.25
N ALA A 186 9.28 5.28 6.06
CA ALA A 186 9.28 4.19 7.04
C ALA A 186 8.23 3.16 6.65
N ILE A 187 8.60 1.88 6.69
CA ILE A 187 7.73 0.75 6.38
C ILE A 187 7.49 -0.04 7.64
N ILE A 188 6.23 -0.18 8.02
CA ILE A 188 5.78 -1.06 9.08
C ILE A 188 5.16 -2.29 8.43
N SER A 189 5.80 -3.42 8.64
CA SER A 189 5.41 -4.72 8.11
C SER A 189 5.12 -5.70 9.23
N GLY A 190 4.38 -6.76 8.94
CA GLY A 190 4.05 -7.75 9.94
C GLY A 190 3.92 -9.17 9.41
N ASN A 191 3.95 -10.10 10.37
CA ASN A 191 3.72 -11.51 10.13
C ASN A 191 2.79 -12.08 11.21
N SER A 192 1.63 -12.57 10.81
CA SER A 192 0.72 -13.27 11.69
C SER A 192 1.26 -14.65 12.04
N GLN A 193 1.40 -14.93 13.32
CA GLN A 193 1.84 -16.24 13.81
C GLN A 193 0.68 -17.08 14.31
N ALA A 194 0.80 -18.39 14.15
CA ALA A 194 -0.15 -19.33 14.70
C ALA A 194 -0.21 -19.26 16.23
N SER A 195 -1.41 -19.33 16.76
CA SER A 195 -1.67 -19.55 18.18
C SER A 195 -2.63 -20.74 18.33
N LEU A 196 -2.81 -21.24 19.55
CA LEU A 196 -3.78 -22.30 19.86
C LEU A 196 -5.25 -21.83 19.81
N SER A 197 -5.50 -20.67 19.21
CA SER A 197 -6.84 -20.11 19.03
C SER A 197 -7.35 -20.35 17.60
N LEU A 198 -8.64 -20.13 17.37
CA LEU A 198 -9.24 -20.15 16.02
C LEU A 198 -8.53 -19.18 15.07
N LYS A 199 -8.05 -18.02 15.58
CA LYS A 199 -7.24 -17.07 14.81
C LYS A 199 -5.89 -17.65 14.38
N GLY A 200 -5.28 -18.48 15.24
CA GLY A 200 -4.04 -19.17 14.92
C GLY A 200 -4.21 -20.22 13.83
N LEU A 201 -5.35 -20.94 13.82
CA LEU A 201 -5.65 -21.89 12.75
C LEU A 201 -5.82 -21.17 11.40
N ALA A 202 -6.49 -20.01 11.40
CA ALA A 202 -6.59 -19.16 10.22
C ALA A 202 -5.22 -18.66 9.74
N ALA A 203 -4.32 -18.30 10.65
CA ALA A 203 -2.95 -17.90 10.31
C ALA A 203 -2.15 -19.04 9.65
N ILE A 204 -2.30 -20.28 10.11
CA ILE A 204 -1.69 -21.45 9.47
C ILE A 204 -2.22 -21.61 8.05
N THR A 205 -3.54 -21.52 7.86
CA THR A 205 -4.18 -21.70 6.55
C THR A 205 -3.72 -20.61 5.57
N THR A 206 -3.66 -19.35 6.00
CA THR A 206 -3.18 -18.26 5.14
C THR A 206 -1.69 -18.41 4.82
N ARG A 207 -0.87 -18.87 5.77
CA ARG A 207 0.56 -19.14 5.54
C ARG A 207 0.76 -20.23 4.48
N LEU A 208 -0.02 -21.30 4.54
CA LEU A 208 0.02 -22.36 3.50
C LEU A 208 -0.39 -21.83 2.13
N PHE A 209 -1.36 -20.92 2.07
CA PHE A 209 -1.79 -20.30 0.83
C PHE A 209 -0.74 -19.33 0.25
N PHE A 210 -0.24 -18.42 1.06
CA PHE A 210 0.73 -17.43 0.61
C PHE A 210 2.12 -18.04 0.37
N GLY A 211 2.42 -19.17 1.04
CA GLY A 211 3.74 -19.84 0.97
C GLY A 211 4.88 -19.03 1.63
N GLN A 212 4.56 -17.90 2.28
CA GLN A 212 5.50 -16.93 2.84
C GLN A 212 4.88 -16.28 4.08
N ARG A 213 5.70 -15.52 4.83
CA ARG A 213 5.23 -14.66 5.92
C ARG A 213 4.19 -13.66 5.39
N ASN A 214 3.12 -13.45 6.15
CA ASN A 214 2.03 -12.54 5.79
C ASN A 214 1.25 -12.09 7.04
N ASP A 215 0.50 -11.02 6.90
CA ASP A 215 -0.42 -10.50 7.92
C ASP A 215 -1.87 -10.99 7.74
N MET A 216 -2.06 -12.10 7.06
CA MET A 216 -3.32 -12.74 6.64
C MET A 216 -3.95 -12.13 5.36
N VAL A 217 -3.45 -11.02 4.85
CA VAL A 217 -3.95 -10.34 3.64
C VAL A 217 -2.83 -10.03 2.66
N VAL A 218 -1.68 -9.60 3.16
CA VAL A 218 -0.54 -9.15 2.35
C VAL A 218 0.69 -9.96 2.75
N ASN A 219 1.43 -10.44 1.75
CA ASN A 219 2.74 -11.03 1.98
C ASN A 219 3.69 -9.98 2.57
N THR A 220 4.44 -10.33 3.61
CA THR A 220 5.40 -9.43 4.27
C THR A 220 6.40 -8.86 3.26
N ASP A 221 6.93 -9.69 2.37
CA ASP A 221 7.91 -9.26 1.37
C ASP A 221 7.31 -8.29 0.34
N SER A 222 6.00 -8.42 0.04
CA SER A 222 5.29 -7.44 -0.79
C SER A 222 5.25 -6.04 -0.17
N MET A 223 5.27 -5.95 1.16
CA MET A 223 5.22 -4.66 1.86
C MET A 223 6.51 -3.85 1.69
N TYR A 224 7.64 -4.49 1.38
CA TYR A 224 8.96 -3.86 1.26
C TYR A 224 9.22 -3.18 -0.08
N LEU A 225 8.51 -3.56 -1.12
CA LEU A 225 8.65 -2.97 -2.45
C LEU A 225 7.91 -1.62 -2.55
N GLY A 226 7.74 -1.11 -3.75
CA GLY A 226 7.11 0.18 -4.05
C GLY A 226 7.97 1.01 -4.98
N ALA A 227 7.68 2.30 -5.07
CA ALA A 227 8.45 3.22 -5.91
C ALA A 227 9.94 3.21 -5.54
N ALA A 228 10.81 3.21 -6.55
CA ALA A 228 12.26 3.26 -6.36
C ALA A 228 12.66 4.49 -5.52
N ARG A 229 13.62 4.31 -4.63
CA ARG A 229 14.14 5.38 -3.76
C ARG A 229 15.65 5.32 -3.69
N SER A 230 16.27 6.48 -3.75
CA SER A 230 17.73 6.60 -3.63
C SER A 230 18.21 6.73 -2.19
N ASN A 231 17.30 7.01 -1.25
CA ASN A 231 17.62 7.29 0.15
C ASN A 231 17.09 6.23 1.10
N ASN A 232 17.57 6.29 2.33
CA ASN A 232 17.37 5.33 3.40
C ASN A 232 15.90 5.08 3.69
N ILE A 233 15.41 3.92 3.29
CA ILE A 233 14.15 3.38 3.77
C ILE A 233 14.41 2.76 5.14
N GLN A 234 13.53 3.00 6.09
CA GLN A 234 13.62 2.41 7.41
C GLN A 234 12.49 1.40 7.62
N TYR A 235 12.84 0.21 8.09
CA TYR A 235 11.95 -0.93 8.18
C TYR A 235 11.71 -1.30 9.63
N PHE A 236 10.45 -1.39 10.02
CA PHE A 236 9.99 -1.97 11.27
C PHE A 236 9.20 -3.25 10.97
N PHE A 237 9.57 -4.33 11.63
CA PHE A 237 8.89 -5.61 11.49
C PHE A 237 8.36 -6.07 12.84
N ASP A 238 7.08 -6.43 12.87
CA ASP A 238 6.46 -7.06 14.03
C ASP A 238 5.89 -8.42 13.66
N GLN A 239 5.87 -9.33 14.62
CA GLN A 239 5.30 -10.65 14.43
C GLN A 239 4.60 -11.14 15.69
N GLY A 240 3.55 -11.90 15.52
CA GLY A 240 2.82 -12.51 16.62
C GLY A 240 1.39 -12.87 16.27
N PRO A 241 0.68 -13.52 17.20
CA PRO A 241 -0.69 -13.97 16.96
C PRO A 241 -1.70 -12.82 16.88
N THR A 242 -1.33 -11.63 17.35
CA THR A 242 -2.15 -10.41 17.30
C THR A 242 -1.76 -9.48 16.16
N VAL A 243 -0.73 -9.81 15.38
CA VAL A 243 -0.29 -9.02 14.23
C VAL A 243 -1.05 -9.49 12.99
N THR A 244 -2.15 -8.81 12.69
CA THR A 244 -2.99 -9.09 11.53
C THR A 244 -3.25 -7.80 10.76
N HIS A 245 -3.68 -7.92 9.51
CA HIS A 245 -3.89 -6.77 8.62
C HIS A 245 -4.76 -5.66 9.22
N THR A 246 -5.71 -6.00 10.07
CA THR A 246 -6.67 -5.05 10.66
C THR A 246 -6.30 -4.58 12.07
N THR A 247 -5.21 -5.10 12.66
CA THR A 247 -4.89 -4.83 14.07
C THR A 247 -3.68 -3.93 14.29
N TYR A 248 -2.97 -3.51 13.23
CA TYR A 248 -1.76 -2.69 13.37
C TYR A 248 -1.94 -1.48 14.29
N PHE A 249 -2.94 -0.65 14.06
CA PHE A 249 -3.18 0.56 14.88
C PHE A 249 -3.71 0.28 16.29
N GLY A 250 -4.21 -0.93 16.53
CA GLY A 250 -4.52 -1.44 17.86
C GLY A 250 -3.33 -2.04 18.61
N ASN A 251 -2.21 -2.30 17.92
CA ASN A 251 -1.01 -2.89 18.45
C ASN A 251 -0.09 -1.82 19.06
N ASN A 252 0.33 -2.01 20.31
CA ASN A 252 1.21 -1.06 21.01
C ASN A 252 2.53 -0.84 20.28
N LYS A 253 3.19 -1.89 19.78
CA LYS A 253 4.46 -1.77 19.06
C LYS A 253 4.32 -0.92 17.80
N THR A 254 3.24 -1.12 17.02
CA THR A 254 2.98 -0.29 15.84
C THR A 254 2.75 1.17 16.24
N ARG A 255 2.00 1.43 17.31
CA ARG A 255 1.75 2.80 17.79
C ARG A 255 3.02 3.48 18.27
N GLU A 256 3.86 2.78 19.02
CA GLU A 256 5.18 3.27 19.46
C GLU A 256 6.08 3.56 18.25
N ALA A 257 6.14 2.64 17.29
CA ALA A 257 6.89 2.85 16.05
C ALA A 257 6.40 4.09 15.28
N LEU A 258 5.09 4.28 15.15
CA LEU A 258 4.52 5.48 14.52
C LEU A 258 4.92 6.77 15.25
N LEU A 259 4.85 6.78 16.58
CA LEU A 259 5.27 7.94 17.37
C LEU A 259 6.75 8.26 17.20
N LEU A 260 7.61 7.23 17.18
CA LEU A 260 9.04 7.41 16.92
C LEU A 260 9.28 8.01 15.54
N ILE A 261 8.63 7.51 14.49
CA ILE A 261 8.76 8.05 13.13
C ILE A 261 8.34 9.52 13.06
N LEU A 262 7.17 9.83 13.60
CA LEU A 262 6.60 11.18 13.50
C LEU A 262 7.42 12.21 14.27
N LYS A 263 8.03 11.82 15.39
CA LYS A 263 8.88 12.69 16.24
C LYS A 263 10.33 12.77 15.80
N ASN A 264 10.81 11.79 15.02
CA ASN A 264 12.21 11.74 14.61
C ASN A 264 12.55 12.91 13.68
N ALA A 265 13.78 13.41 13.78
CA ALA A 265 14.28 14.37 12.82
C ALA A 265 14.49 13.72 11.44
N ASP A 266 14.31 14.51 10.38
CA ASP A 266 14.39 14.02 9.02
C ASP A 266 15.81 13.47 8.71
N GLY A 267 15.85 12.29 8.09
CA GLY A 267 17.10 11.65 7.68
C GLY A 267 17.89 10.93 8.77
N LEU A 268 17.44 11.00 10.05
CA LEU A 268 18.13 10.28 11.12
C LEU A 268 17.60 8.83 11.27
N PRO A 269 18.46 7.90 11.70
CA PRO A 269 18.01 6.54 12.04
C PRO A 269 16.94 6.56 13.14
N ILE A 270 15.91 5.75 12.98
CA ILE A 270 14.82 5.63 13.96
C ILE A 270 15.13 4.44 14.89
N PRO A 271 15.12 4.62 16.23
CA PRO A 271 15.35 3.52 17.15
C PRO A 271 14.40 2.34 16.90
N GLY A 272 14.94 1.13 16.85
CA GLY A 272 14.16 -0.09 16.58
C GLY A 272 13.85 -0.36 15.11
N PHE A 273 14.29 0.51 14.20
CA PHE A 273 14.18 0.28 12.76
C PHE A 273 15.51 -0.20 12.17
N THR A 274 15.43 -0.86 11.03
CA THR A 274 16.59 -1.33 10.27
C THR A 274 16.62 -0.67 8.90
N SER A 275 17.82 -0.49 8.33
CA SER A 275 18.01 0.01 6.97
C SER A 275 17.82 -1.06 5.88
N ILE A 276 17.71 -2.33 6.28
CA ILE A 276 17.53 -3.47 5.38
C ILE A 276 16.24 -4.17 5.81
N PRO A 277 15.34 -4.55 4.87
CA PRO A 277 14.16 -5.32 5.21
C PRO A 277 14.56 -6.65 5.84
N GLN A 278 13.82 -7.08 6.88
CA GLN A 278 14.01 -8.42 7.47
C GLN A 278 13.48 -9.47 6.48
N LEU A 279 14.24 -9.73 5.45
CA LEU A 279 14.05 -10.84 4.54
C LEU A 279 14.30 -12.15 5.30
N GLN A 280 13.68 -13.21 4.87
CA GLN A 280 13.78 -14.51 5.55
C GLN A 280 15.25 -14.96 5.67
N VAL A 281 15.62 -15.33 6.89
CA VAL A 281 16.57 -16.43 7.13
C VAL A 281 15.77 -17.71 7.23
#